data_f9b6d93be90a2fefdca97c9d575590fb
#
_entry.id   f9b6d93be90a2fefdca97c9d575590fb
#
_cell.length_a   1.000
_cell.length_b   1.000
_cell.length_c   1.000
_cell.angle_alpha   90.00
_cell.angle_beta   90.00
_cell.angle_gamma   90.00
#
_symmetry.space_group_name_H-M   'P 1'
#
loop_
_entity.id
_entity.type
_entity.pdbx_description
1 polymer ?
#
loop_
_entity_poly.entity_id
_entity_poly.type
_entity_poly.pdbx_seq_one_letter_code
_entity_poly.pdbx_strand_id
1 'polypeptide(L)' 'MVQMSEHIYKKIELVGSSPNGFEEAVKNALMRAEKTVRNMRWFEVAETRGYIEDGKIAHWQVTLKIGFTLEDA' A
#
# COMPACT_ATOMS: atom_id res chain seq x y z
N MET A 1 -14.25 10.76 30.08
CA MET A 1 -13.83 10.80 29.47
C MET A 1 -14.03 10.77 28.42
N VAL A 2 -13.88 10.93 27.83
CA VAL A 2 -13.89 10.99 26.90
C VAL A 2 -13.25 10.93 26.06
N GLN A 3 -12.98 10.65 25.62
CA GLN A 3 -12.30 10.55 24.87
C GLN A 3 -12.48 10.87 23.75
N MET A 4 -11.90 11.49 23.40
CA MET A 4 -11.97 11.85 22.29
C MET A 4 -11.59 11.05 21.36
N SER A 5 -11.92 10.85 20.66
CA SER A 5 -11.57 9.85 19.89
C SER A 5 -11.38 10.15 18.52
N GLU A 6 -10.98 11.33 18.21
CA GLU A 6 -10.68 11.68 16.86
C GLU A 6 -9.29 11.23 16.55
N HIS A 7 -9.17 10.41 15.53
CA HIS A 7 -7.87 9.97 15.07
C HIS A 7 -7.44 10.82 13.89
N ILE A 8 -6.16 11.09 13.83
CA ILE A 8 -5.57 11.76 12.68
C ILE A 8 -4.87 10.69 11.88
N TYR A 9 -5.09 10.71 10.58
CA TYR A 9 -4.51 9.73 9.67
C TYR A 9 -3.54 10.40 8.72
N LYS A 10 -2.58 9.64 8.30
CA LYS A 10 -1.66 10.09 7.27
C LYS A 10 -1.64 9.04 6.19
N LYS A 11 -1.38 9.45 4.96
CA LYS A 11 -1.31 8.50 3.86
C LYS A 11 0.07 8.56 3.24
N ILE A 12 0.56 7.39 2.86
CA ILE A 12 1.78 7.29 2.09
C ILE A 12 1.46 6.53 0.82
N GLU A 13 2.29 6.73 -0.17
CA GLU A 13 2.08 6.11 -1.47
C GLU A 13 3.28 5.25 -1.81
N LEU A 14 3.02 4.05 -2.30
CA LEU A 14 4.09 3.18 -2.75
C LEU A 14 3.60 2.31 -3.90
N VAL A 15 4.55 1.69 -4.59
CA VAL A 15 4.23 0.84 -5.73
C VAL A 15 4.69 -0.57 -5.41
N GLY A 16 3.75 -1.50 -5.44
CA GLY A 16 4.09 -2.90 -5.31
C GLY A 16 4.18 -3.55 -6.67
N SER A 17 4.91 -4.63 -6.77
CA SER A 17 4.98 -5.35 -8.02
C SER A 17 5.07 -6.84 -7.77
N SER A 18 4.69 -7.61 -8.77
CA SER A 18 4.75 -9.05 -8.71
C SER A 18 4.65 -9.63 -10.11
N PRO A 19 5.38 -10.70 -10.40
CA PRO A 19 5.21 -11.37 -11.69
C PRO A 19 3.93 -12.19 -11.76
N ASN A 20 3.21 -12.33 -10.65
CA ASN A 20 2.08 -13.25 -10.58
C ASN A 20 0.70 -12.60 -10.59
N GLY A 21 0.61 -11.30 -10.32
CA GLY A 21 -0.68 -10.66 -10.39
C GLY A 21 -0.79 -9.46 -9.47
N PHE A 22 -1.95 -8.79 -9.56
CA PHE A 22 -2.16 -7.57 -8.79
C PHE A 22 -2.28 -7.85 -7.30
N GLU A 23 -2.96 -8.91 -6.94
CA GLU A 23 -3.16 -9.20 -5.53
C GLU A 23 -1.83 -9.43 -4.83
N GLU A 24 -0.94 -10.19 -5.48
CA GLU A 24 0.36 -10.43 -4.89
C GLU A 24 1.18 -9.14 -4.84
N ALA A 25 1.01 -8.28 -5.85
CA ALA A 25 1.71 -6.98 -5.84
C ALA A 25 1.30 -6.17 -4.62
N VAL A 26 0.01 -6.18 -4.27
CA VAL A 26 -0.48 -5.50 -3.09
C VAL A 26 0.14 -6.12 -1.83
N LYS A 27 0.11 -7.43 -1.74
CA LYS A 27 0.64 -8.12 -0.58
C LYS A 27 2.12 -7.82 -0.38
N ASN A 28 2.88 -7.80 -1.47
CA ASN A 28 4.30 -7.51 -1.39
C ASN A 28 4.54 -6.10 -0.87
N ALA A 29 3.74 -5.15 -1.34
CA ALA A 29 3.88 -3.77 -0.90
C ALA A 29 3.57 -3.64 0.60
N LEU A 30 2.49 -4.27 1.04
CA LEU A 30 2.10 -4.19 2.44
C LEU A 30 3.12 -4.85 3.34
N MET A 31 3.65 -5.99 2.90
CA MET A 31 4.63 -6.71 3.68
C MET A 31 5.89 -5.87 3.89
N ARG A 32 6.30 -5.16 2.84
CA ARG A 32 7.48 -4.31 2.95
C ARG A 32 7.19 -3.09 3.81
N ALA A 33 6.01 -2.50 3.64
CA ALA A 33 5.66 -1.30 4.39
C ALA A 33 5.56 -1.58 5.88
N GLU A 34 5.14 -2.78 6.24
CA GLU A 34 4.95 -3.11 7.65
C GLU A 34 6.24 -3.01 8.44
N LYS A 35 7.38 -3.10 7.76
CA LYS A 35 8.66 -3.04 8.44
C LYS A 35 8.97 -1.66 9.01
N THR A 36 8.38 -0.62 8.42
CA THR A 36 8.71 0.74 8.84
C THR A 36 7.49 1.59 9.16
N VAL A 37 6.29 1.16 8.81
CA VAL A 37 5.08 1.94 9.02
C VAL A 37 4.24 1.25 10.06
N ARG A 38 3.87 1.98 11.11
CA ARG A 38 3.04 1.43 12.17
C ARG A 38 1.61 1.86 12.00
N ASN A 39 0.71 1.06 12.52
CA ASN A 39 -0.70 1.42 12.61
C ASN A 39 -1.36 1.60 11.27
N MET A 40 -0.99 0.78 10.30
CA MET A 40 -1.65 0.79 9.00
C MET A 40 -3.09 0.37 9.18
N ARG A 41 -4.03 1.11 8.57
CA ARG A 41 -5.45 0.85 8.74
C ARG A 41 -6.15 0.42 7.47
N TRP A 42 -5.79 1.02 6.35
CA TRP A 42 -6.43 0.67 5.09
C TRP A 42 -5.49 0.98 3.95
N PHE A 43 -5.82 0.47 2.78
CA PHE A 43 -5.12 0.87 1.57
C PHE A 43 -6.15 1.18 0.49
N GLU A 44 -5.72 1.99 -0.45
CA GLU A 44 -6.50 2.31 -1.64
C GLU A 44 -5.63 2.00 -2.83
N VAL A 45 -6.22 1.44 -3.87
CA VAL A 45 -5.49 1.21 -5.11
C VAL A 45 -5.69 2.45 -5.97
N ALA A 46 -4.61 3.15 -6.22
CA ALA A 46 -4.66 4.36 -7.04
C ALA A 46 -4.52 4.04 -8.51
N GLU A 47 -3.64 3.10 -8.85
CA GLU A 47 -3.39 2.74 -10.23
C GLU A 47 -2.96 1.29 -10.30
N THR A 48 -3.32 0.66 -11.41
CA THR A 48 -2.80 -0.65 -11.72
C THR A 48 -2.20 -0.58 -13.11
N ARG A 49 -1.12 -1.32 -13.31
CA ARG A 49 -0.48 -1.34 -14.63
C ARG A 49 0.31 -2.60 -14.79
N GLY A 50 0.59 -2.94 -16.04
CA GLY A 50 1.45 -4.06 -16.35
C GLY A 50 2.73 -3.54 -16.99
N TYR A 51 3.81 -4.22 -16.74
CA TYR A 51 5.08 -3.90 -17.34
C TYR A 51 5.30 -4.86 -18.51
N ILE A 52 5.66 -4.31 -19.64
CA ILE A 52 5.79 -5.10 -20.87
C ILE A 52 7.26 -5.30 -21.19
N GLU A 53 7.60 -6.54 -21.52
CA GLU A 53 8.95 -6.86 -21.93
C GLU A 53 8.87 -7.87 -23.06
N ASP A 54 9.43 -7.54 -24.22
CA ASP A 54 9.39 -8.45 -25.38
C ASP A 54 7.97 -8.87 -25.73
N GLY A 55 7.03 -7.92 -25.67
CA GLY A 55 5.66 -8.17 -26.03
C GLY A 55 4.88 -9.01 -25.04
N LYS A 56 5.46 -9.28 -23.87
CA LYS A 56 4.80 -10.09 -22.86
C LYS A 56 4.71 -9.31 -21.56
N ILE A 57 3.82 -9.76 -20.68
CA ILE A 57 3.70 -9.16 -19.37
C ILE A 57 4.87 -9.65 -18.52
N ALA A 58 5.75 -8.70 -18.14
CA ALA A 58 6.87 -9.04 -17.29
C ALA A 58 6.45 -9.10 -15.84
N HIS A 59 5.70 -8.09 -15.41
CA HIS A 59 5.15 -8.11 -14.06
C HIS A 59 4.04 -7.07 -13.95
N TRP A 60 3.31 -7.18 -12.86
CA TRP A 60 2.17 -6.34 -12.55
C TRP A 60 2.59 -5.33 -11.50
N GLN A 61 2.09 -4.10 -11.60
CA GLN A 61 2.41 -3.06 -10.64
C GLN A 61 1.13 -2.42 -10.14
N VAL A 62 1.11 -2.12 -8.86
CA VAL A 62 -0.03 -1.47 -8.23
C VAL A 62 0.49 -0.30 -7.41
N THR A 63 -0.07 0.87 -7.68
CA THR A 63 0.22 2.03 -6.85
C THR A 63 -0.80 2.06 -5.73
N LEU A 64 -0.31 2.03 -4.50
CA LEU A 64 -1.15 2.01 -3.31
C LEU A 64 -0.98 3.27 -2.51
N LYS A 65 -2.08 3.71 -1.92
CA LYS A 65 -2.02 4.70 -0.86
C LYS A 65 -2.42 3.98 0.41
N ILE A 66 -1.56 4.05 1.41
CA ILE A 66 -1.81 3.39 2.68
C ILE A 66 -2.13 4.45 3.72
N GLY A 67 -3.27 4.29 4.38
CA GLY A 67 -3.66 5.17 5.45
C GLY A 67 -3.27 4.57 6.78
N PHE A 68 -2.67 5.37 7.63
CA PHE A 68 -2.29 4.89 8.95
C PHE A 68 -2.55 5.97 9.99
N THR A 69 -2.74 5.52 11.22
CA THR A 69 -3.03 6.41 12.32
C THR A 69 -1.74 6.99 12.88
N LEU A 70 -1.74 8.29 13.08
CA LEU A 70 -0.61 8.91 13.76
C LEU A 70 -0.73 8.60 15.23
N GLU A 71 0.42 8.30 15.85
CA GLU A 71 0.43 8.02 17.26
C GLU A 71 0.42 9.32 18.02
N ASP A 72 -0.32 9.32 19.10
CA ASP A 72 -0.30 10.47 19.99
C ASP A 72 0.94 10.40 20.85
N ALA A 73 1.46 11.54 21.13
CA ALA A 73 2.64 11.61 21.98
C ALA A 73 2.30 11.35 23.44
#